data_8413c6a622bf32e2008618b326d2bf89
#
_entry.id   8413c6a622bf32e2008618b326d2bf89
#
_cell.length_a   1.000
_cell.length_b   1.000
_cell.length_c   1.000
_cell.angle_alpha   90.00
_cell.angle_beta   90.00
_cell.angle_gamma   90.00
#
_symmetry.space_group_name_H-M   'P 1'
#
loop_
_entity.id
_entity.type
_entity.pdbx_description
1 polymer ?
#
loop_
_entity_poly.entity_id
_entity_poly.type
_entity_poly.pdbx_seq_one_letter_code
_entity_poly.pdbx_strand_id
1 'polypeptide(L)'
;FLLILLLLAASAPLISPNDPSKADIGIRLQPPYWMDGGSFRYFLGTDSLGRDILSRLICGGQISILVGISAVIVSGAIGIVLGLVAGFFGGKIDDFIMGLADIQLAFPFVLLAITIMAVVGPGLLNIIIVLGISRWVAYGRVIRGQVIAAREREYVEAARALGYPTYKVMFHQILPNVTAPLIVVGSFAVAGNIISEASLSFLGLGVPPKIVTWGGMLADGREYLR
;
A
#
# COMPACT_ATOMS: atom_id res chain seq x y z
N PHE A 1 -11.36 13.07 -0.83
CA PHE A 1 -11.51 11.81 -1.58
C PHE A 1 -11.05 10.61 -0.77
N LEU A 2 -9.80 10.58 -0.26
CA LEU A 2 -9.28 9.46 0.56
C LEU A 2 -10.12 9.20 1.81
N LEU A 3 -10.58 10.26 2.49
CA LEU A 3 -11.44 10.11 3.67
C LEU A 3 -12.77 9.39 3.33
N ILE A 4 -13.36 9.72 2.20
CA ILE A 4 -14.60 9.06 1.73
C ILE A 4 -14.34 7.58 1.44
N LEU A 5 -13.23 7.26 0.76
CA LEU A 5 -12.84 5.87 0.50
C LEU A 5 -12.61 5.09 1.79
N LEU A 6 -11.96 5.70 2.79
CA LEU A 6 -11.74 5.10 4.11
C LEU A 6 -13.04 4.83 4.84
N LEU A 7 -13.96 5.80 4.83
CA LEU A 7 -15.29 5.63 5.45
C LEU A 7 -16.10 4.52 4.77
N LEU A 8 -16.08 4.47 3.44
CA LEU A 8 -16.72 3.39 2.67
C LEU A 8 -16.08 2.03 2.97
N ALA A 9 -14.76 1.96 3.03
CA ALA A 9 -14.06 0.74 3.39
C ALA A 9 -14.36 0.29 4.83
N ALA A 10 -14.38 1.22 5.79
CA ALA A 10 -14.71 0.92 7.18
C ALA A 10 -16.16 0.45 7.36
N SER A 11 -17.09 1.00 6.57
CA SER A 11 -18.50 0.62 6.59
C SER A 11 -18.84 -0.60 5.71
N ALA A 12 -17.87 -1.17 5.01
CA ALA A 12 -18.08 -2.29 4.09
C ALA A 12 -18.88 -3.46 4.69
N PRO A 13 -18.64 -3.95 5.92
CA PRO A 13 -19.42 -5.02 6.51
C PRO A 13 -20.89 -4.66 6.78
N LEU A 14 -21.20 -3.36 6.94
CA LEU A 14 -22.54 -2.86 7.21
C LEU A 14 -23.33 -2.59 5.92
N ILE A 15 -22.63 -2.23 4.84
CA ILE A 15 -23.21 -1.87 3.55
C ILE A 15 -23.36 -3.09 2.63
N SER A 16 -22.55 -4.13 2.85
CA SER A 16 -22.57 -5.36 2.05
C SER A 16 -23.94 -6.05 2.13
N PRO A 17 -24.68 -6.21 1.02
CA PRO A 17 -26.02 -6.80 1.05
C PRO A 17 -26.00 -8.30 1.36
N ASN A 18 -24.93 -9.01 0.99
CA ASN A 18 -24.77 -10.45 1.19
C ASN A 18 -23.38 -10.76 1.80
N ASP A 19 -23.19 -11.98 2.29
CA ASP A 19 -21.88 -12.47 2.71
C ASP A 19 -20.98 -12.69 1.48
N PRO A 20 -19.83 -11.96 1.37
CA PRO A 20 -18.95 -12.02 0.21
C PRO A 20 -18.26 -13.38 0.02
N SER A 21 -18.26 -14.22 1.07
CA SER A 21 -17.60 -15.53 1.08
C SER A 21 -18.56 -16.69 0.81
N LYS A 22 -19.88 -16.44 0.90
CA LYS A 22 -20.88 -17.48 0.76
C LYS A 22 -21.02 -17.90 -0.71
N ALA A 23 -20.55 -19.10 -1.01
CA ALA A 23 -20.68 -19.73 -2.32
C ALA A 23 -22.03 -20.47 -2.44
N ASP A 24 -22.66 -20.36 -3.61
CA ASP A 24 -23.87 -21.12 -3.98
C ASP A 24 -23.79 -21.52 -5.45
N ILE A 25 -23.38 -22.73 -5.72
CA ILE A 25 -23.16 -23.24 -7.09
C ILE A 25 -24.45 -23.23 -7.92
N GLY A 26 -25.63 -23.27 -7.26
CA GLY A 26 -26.93 -23.24 -7.95
C GLY A 26 -27.22 -21.92 -8.68
N ILE A 27 -26.57 -20.85 -8.28
CA ILE A 27 -26.74 -19.50 -8.85
C ILE A 27 -25.44 -18.95 -9.45
N ARG A 28 -24.51 -19.84 -9.86
CA ARG A 28 -23.25 -19.41 -10.47
C ARG A 28 -23.49 -18.65 -11.77
N LEU A 29 -22.66 -17.60 -11.98
CA LEU A 29 -22.69 -16.76 -13.19
C LEU A 29 -24.08 -16.18 -13.48
N GLN A 30 -24.88 -15.91 -12.44
CA GLN A 30 -26.15 -15.23 -12.60
C GLN A 30 -25.90 -13.80 -13.12
N PRO A 31 -26.61 -13.34 -14.15
CA PRO A 31 -26.39 -12.01 -14.70
C PRO A 31 -26.86 -10.91 -13.74
N PRO A 32 -26.41 -9.64 -13.93
CA PRO A 32 -26.89 -8.48 -13.19
C PRO A 32 -28.40 -8.32 -13.28
N TYR A 33 -29.00 -7.63 -12.28
CA TYR A 33 -30.47 -7.53 -12.16
C TYR A 33 -31.18 -6.91 -13.38
N TRP A 34 -30.49 -6.10 -14.18
CA TRP A 34 -31.01 -5.46 -15.38
C TRP A 34 -30.95 -6.32 -16.64
N MET A 35 -30.48 -7.55 -16.54
CA MET A 35 -30.41 -8.52 -17.64
C MET A 35 -31.42 -9.67 -17.41
N ASP A 36 -31.83 -10.32 -18.49
CA ASP A 36 -32.71 -11.48 -18.41
C ASP A 36 -32.08 -12.61 -17.55
N GLY A 37 -32.84 -13.10 -16.58
CA GLY A 37 -32.39 -14.07 -15.61
C GLY A 37 -31.67 -13.47 -14.39
N GLY A 38 -31.50 -12.15 -14.33
CA GLY A 38 -30.95 -11.44 -13.17
C GLY A 38 -31.90 -11.39 -11.99
N SER A 39 -31.36 -11.11 -10.79
CA SER A 39 -32.12 -11.00 -9.55
C SER A 39 -31.73 -9.75 -8.78
N PHE A 40 -32.71 -9.05 -8.22
CA PHE A 40 -32.46 -7.87 -7.38
C PHE A 40 -31.65 -8.21 -6.11
N ARG A 41 -31.67 -9.47 -5.68
CA ARG A 41 -30.88 -9.98 -4.55
C ARG A 41 -29.38 -9.93 -4.85
N TYR A 42 -28.98 -10.14 -6.12
CA TYR A 42 -27.60 -10.11 -6.60
C TYR A 42 -27.44 -9.02 -7.64
N PHE A 43 -27.38 -7.77 -7.16
CA PHE A 43 -27.47 -6.58 -7.99
C PHE A 43 -26.50 -6.56 -9.18
N LEU A 44 -25.22 -6.93 -8.97
CA LEU A 44 -24.19 -7.08 -10.01
C LEU A 44 -24.05 -8.51 -10.52
N GLY A 45 -24.96 -9.41 -10.11
CA GLY A 45 -24.88 -10.83 -10.42
C GLY A 45 -23.93 -11.58 -9.50
N THR A 46 -23.60 -12.82 -9.90
CA THR A 46 -22.75 -13.74 -9.13
C THR A 46 -21.54 -14.20 -9.94
N ASP A 47 -20.48 -14.57 -9.23
CA ASP A 47 -19.26 -15.11 -9.85
C ASP A 47 -19.39 -16.62 -10.16
N SER A 48 -18.26 -17.22 -10.56
CA SER A 48 -18.18 -18.65 -10.92
C SER A 48 -18.51 -19.63 -9.78
N LEU A 49 -18.43 -19.18 -8.55
CA LEU A 49 -18.79 -19.95 -7.36
C LEU A 49 -20.16 -19.54 -6.79
N GLY A 50 -20.91 -18.65 -7.49
CA GLY A 50 -22.20 -18.16 -7.04
C GLY A 50 -22.11 -17.15 -5.91
N ARG A 51 -20.95 -16.50 -5.70
CA ARG A 51 -20.76 -15.48 -4.68
C ARG A 51 -21.20 -14.12 -5.22
N ASP A 52 -21.80 -13.27 -4.38
CA ASP A 52 -22.30 -11.95 -4.77
C ASP A 52 -21.16 -10.98 -5.14
N ILE A 53 -21.15 -10.53 -6.40
CA ILE A 53 -20.11 -9.64 -6.94
C ILE A 53 -20.14 -8.28 -6.23
N LEU A 54 -21.30 -7.71 -5.92
CA LEU A 54 -21.41 -6.40 -5.25
C LEU A 54 -20.82 -6.46 -3.84
N SER A 55 -21.19 -7.47 -3.06
CA SER A 55 -20.65 -7.67 -1.70
C SER A 55 -19.14 -7.88 -1.73
N ARG A 56 -18.64 -8.65 -2.69
CA ARG A 56 -17.20 -8.87 -2.89
C ARG A 56 -16.47 -7.60 -3.28
N LEU A 57 -17.06 -6.76 -4.13
CA LEU A 57 -16.47 -5.48 -4.54
C LEU A 57 -16.31 -4.53 -3.35
N ILE A 58 -17.35 -4.44 -2.51
CA ILE A 58 -17.36 -3.59 -1.32
C ILE A 58 -16.35 -4.10 -0.27
N CYS A 59 -16.43 -5.37 0.10
CA CYS A 59 -15.53 -5.95 1.11
C CYS A 59 -14.09 -6.11 0.60
N GLY A 60 -13.91 -6.43 -0.69
CA GLY A 60 -12.59 -6.48 -1.32
C GLY A 60 -11.89 -5.14 -1.32
N GLY A 61 -12.64 -4.05 -1.51
CA GLY A 61 -12.11 -2.69 -1.39
C GLY A 61 -11.55 -2.38 -0.02
N GLN A 62 -12.19 -2.86 1.05
CA GLN A 62 -11.69 -2.70 2.43
C GLN A 62 -10.28 -3.28 2.57
N ILE A 63 -10.07 -4.50 2.11
CA ILE A 63 -8.77 -5.18 2.22
C ILE A 63 -7.73 -4.54 1.31
N SER A 64 -8.07 -4.24 0.05
CA SER A 64 -7.13 -3.58 -0.88
C SER A 64 -6.68 -2.19 -0.37
N ILE A 65 -7.59 -1.41 0.21
CA ILE A 65 -7.26 -0.11 0.82
C ILE A 65 -6.40 -0.30 2.08
N LEU A 66 -6.73 -1.28 2.93
CA LEU A 66 -5.92 -1.62 4.11
C LEU A 66 -4.48 -1.96 3.71
N VAL A 67 -4.28 -2.80 2.68
CA VAL A 67 -2.96 -3.14 2.15
C VAL A 67 -2.24 -1.89 1.65
N GLY A 68 -2.94 -1.07 0.85
CA GLY A 68 -2.37 0.16 0.29
C GLY A 68 -1.83 1.11 1.36
N ILE A 69 -2.63 1.37 2.40
CA ILE A 69 -2.27 2.27 3.50
C ILE A 69 -1.19 1.66 4.38
N SER A 70 -1.32 0.38 4.75
CA SER A 70 -0.32 -0.28 5.60
C SER A 70 1.04 -0.32 4.93
N ALA A 71 1.10 -0.57 3.62
CA ALA A 71 2.33 -0.51 2.85
C ALA A 71 2.94 0.91 2.82
N VAL A 72 2.11 1.97 2.74
CA VAL A 72 2.57 3.37 2.85
C VAL A 72 3.16 3.65 4.22
N ILE A 73 2.52 3.18 5.29
CA ILE A 73 3.03 3.36 6.66
C ILE A 73 4.38 2.67 6.82
N VAL A 74 4.52 1.43 6.36
CA VAL A 74 5.78 0.68 6.44
C VAL A 74 6.87 1.35 5.61
N SER A 75 6.60 1.67 4.34
CA SER A 75 7.58 2.33 3.46
C SER A 75 7.95 3.73 3.93
N GLY A 76 6.96 4.49 4.43
CA GLY A 76 7.16 5.81 5.01
C GLY A 76 8.02 5.75 6.28
N ALA A 77 7.73 4.83 7.21
CA ALA A 77 8.50 4.67 8.43
C ALA A 77 9.98 4.35 8.13
N ILE A 78 10.24 3.38 7.25
CA ILE A 78 11.60 3.02 6.83
C ILE A 78 12.28 4.19 6.13
N GLY A 79 11.60 4.81 5.14
CA GLY A 79 12.17 5.91 4.36
C GLY A 79 12.42 7.16 5.18
N ILE A 80 11.52 7.51 6.12
CA ILE A 80 11.71 8.65 7.02
C ILE A 80 12.95 8.44 7.88
N VAL A 81 13.10 7.29 8.52
CA VAL A 81 14.24 7.02 9.40
C VAL A 81 15.54 7.03 8.60
N LEU A 82 15.61 6.29 7.49
CA LEU A 82 16.82 6.21 6.68
C LEU A 82 17.15 7.55 6.01
N GLY A 83 16.16 8.26 5.47
CA GLY A 83 16.35 9.57 4.87
C GLY A 83 16.77 10.64 5.88
N LEU A 84 16.20 10.61 7.10
CA LEU A 84 16.57 11.50 8.20
C LEU A 84 18.03 11.26 8.61
N VAL A 85 18.44 10.02 8.79
CA VAL A 85 19.81 9.64 9.15
C VAL A 85 20.77 10.03 8.03
N ALA A 86 20.49 9.68 6.79
CA ALA A 86 21.32 10.01 5.63
C ALA A 86 21.51 11.54 5.48
N GLY A 87 20.40 12.29 5.50
CA GLY A 87 20.44 13.75 5.34
C GLY A 87 21.11 14.49 6.49
N PHE A 88 20.98 13.99 7.72
CA PHE A 88 21.55 14.65 8.90
C PHE A 88 23.04 14.42 9.02
N PHE A 89 23.50 13.16 8.94
CA PHE A 89 24.92 12.82 9.13
C PHE A 89 25.77 13.08 7.87
N GLY A 90 25.20 12.83 6.69
CA GLY A 90 25.93 13.00 5.43
C GLY A 90 27.09 12.02 5.27
N GLY A 91 28.03 12.32 4.34
CA GLY A 91 29.27 11.58 4.11
C GLY A 91 29.03 10.07 3.91
N LYS A 92 29.87 9.22 4.51
CA LYS A 92 29.82 7.76 4.33
C LYS A 92 28.50 7.10 4.71
N ILE A 93 27.75 7.67 5.67
CA ILE A 93 26.44 7.15 6.08
C ILE A 93 25.41 7.42 4.97
N ASP A 94 25.43 8.61 4.43
CA ASP A 94 24.60 8.99 3.30
C ASP A 94 24.90 8.14 2.07
N ASP A 95 26.19 8.03 1.72
CA ASP A 95 26.65 7.23 0.58
C ASP A 95 26.22 5.76 0.70
N PHE A 96 26.30 5.18 1.90
CA PHE A 96 25.87 3.80 2.15
C PHE A 96 24.36 3.63 1.99
N ILE A 97 23.56 4.51 2.63
CA ILE A 97 22.10 4.40 2.57
C ILE A 97 21.59 4.66 1.14
N MET A 98 22.14 5.67 0.46
CA MET A 98 21.76 5.96 -0.91
C MET A 98 22.27 4.91 -1.89
N GLY A 99 23.44 4.31 -1.63
CA GLY A 99 23.93 3.16 -2.39
C GLY A 99 22.98 1.95 -2.31
N LEU A 100 22.45 1.64 -1.11
CA LEU A 100 21.41 0.60 -0.98
C LEU A 100 20.13 0.96 -1.77
N ALA A 101 19.74 2.24 -1.73
CA ALA A 101 18.59 2.72 -2.51
C ALA A 101 18.83 2.56 -4.01
N ASP A 102 20.04 2.85 -4.51
CA ASP A 102 20.39 2.72 -5.92
C ASP A 102 20.44 1.26 -6.37
N ILE A 103 20.98 0.36 -5.54
CA ILE A 103 20.94 -1.09 -5.79
C ILE A 103 19.49 -1.56 -5.89
N GLN A 104 18.61 -1.15 -4.98
CA GLN A 104 17.21 -1.54 -5.02
C GLN A 104 16.49 -1.03 -6.29
N LEU A 105 16.76 0.21 -6.71
CA LEU A 105 16.16 0.79 -7.92
C LEU A 105 16.73 0.21 -9.23
N ALA A 106 17.87 -0.46 -9.19
CA ALA A 106 18.40 -1.17 -10.35
C ALA A 106 17.52 -2.38 -10.74
N PHE A 107 16.71 -2.88 -9.81
CA PHE A 107 15.76 -3.97 -10.08
C PHE A 107 14.38 -3.40 -10.40
N PRO A 108 13.71 -3.85 -11.48
CA PRO A 108 12.31 -3.53 -11.70
C PRO A 108 11.46 -3.96 -10.50
N PHE A 109 10.66 -3.02 -9.96
CA PHE A 109 9.86 -3.24 -8.74
C PHE A 109 9.04 -4.55 -8.79
N VAL A 110 8.37 -4.82 -9.93
CA VAL A 110 7.52 -6.00 -10.09
C VAL A 110 8.33 -7.29 -9.96
N LEU A 111 9.54 -7.35 -10.56
CA LEU A 111 10.42 -8.52 -10.47
C LEU A 111 10.93 -8.74 -9.05
N LEU A 112 11.30 -7.65 -8.36
CA LEU A 112 11.71 -7.72 -6.95
C LEU A 112 10.58 -8.26 -6.08
N ALA A 113 9.36 -7.72 -6.24
CA ALA A 113 8.20 -8.14 -5.47
C ALA A 113 7.83 -9.62 -5.74
N ILE A 114 7.82 -10.06 -7.00
CA ILE A 114 7.57 -11.46 -7.37
C ILE A 114 8.62 -12.38 -6.73
N THR A 115 9.89 -12.02 -6.82
CA THR A 115 10.99 -12.84 -6.27
C THR A 115 10.85 -13.01 -4.76
N ILE A 116 10.56 -11.93 -4.03
CA ILE A 116 10.37 -12.00 -2.57
C ILE A 116 9.11 -12.82 -2.24
N MET A 117 7.99 -12.58 -2.93
CA MET A 117 6.73 -13.30 -2.69
C MET A 117 6.85 -14.78 -3.02
N ALA A 118 7.65 -15.17 -4.02
CA ALA A 118 7.92 -16.57 -4.35
C ALA A 118 8.62 -17.32 -3.20
N VAL A 119 9.45 -16.62 -2.42
CA VAL A 119 10.17 -17.20 -1.26
C VAL A 119 9.31 -17.19 0.00
N VAL A 120 8.64 -16.06 0.28
CA VAL A 120 7.88 -15.86 1.53
C VAL A 120 6.49 -16.50 1.46
N GLY A 121 5.95 -16.64 0.25
CA GLY A 121 4.62 -17.19 -0.02
C GLY A 121 3.49 -16.14 0.04
N PRO A 122 2.28 -16.53 -0.44
CA PRO A 122 1.12 -15.66 -0.46
C PRO A 122 0.62 -15.36 0.96
N GLY A 123 0.23 -14.12 1.22
CA GLY A 123 -0.28 -13.71 2.54
C GLY A 123 -0.49 -12.21 2.65
N LEU A 124 -1.50 -11.81 3.43
CA LEU A 124 -1.84 -10.41 3.64
C LEU A 124 -0.68 -9.61 4.25
N LEU A 125 -0.05 -10.14 5.30
CA LEU A 125 1.08 -9.50 5.95
C LEU A 125 2.31 -9.47 5.02
N ASN A 126 2.55 -10.58 4.29
CA ASN A 126 3.68 -10.71 3.39
C ASN A 126 3.64 -9.65 2.29
N ILE A 127 2.47 -9.43 1.66
CA ILE A 127 2.33 -8.43 0.61
C ILE A 127 2.51 -7.01 1.17
N ILE A 128 2.02 -6.70 2.37
CA ILE A 128 2.23 -5.41 3.04
C ILE A 128 3.73 -5.15 3.26
N ILE A 129 4.45 -6.14 3.77
CA ILE A 129 5.89 -6.04 4.05
C ILE A 129 6.67 -5.88 2.74
N VAL A 130 6.37 -6.69 1.73
CA VAL A 130 7.05 -6.63 0.43
C VAL A 130 6.84 -5.28 -0.25
N LEU A 131 5.59 -4.78 -0.30
CA LEU A 131 5.30 -3.45 -0.84
C LEU A 131 5.98 -2.34 -0.03
N GLY A 132 5.97 -2.46 1.30
CA GLY A 132 6.60 -1.50 2.21
C GLY A 132 8.12 -1.42 2.01
N ILE A 133 8.80 -2.56 2.05
CA ILE A 133 10.26 -2.63 1.86
C ILE A 133 10.66 -2.22 0.45
N SER A 134 9.84 -2.50 -0.56
CA SER A 134 10.19 -2.16 -1.94
C SER A 134 10.01 -0.68 -2.28
N ARG A 135 9.32 0.12 -1.47
CA ARG A 135 8.97 1.51 -1.81
C ARG A 135 9.52 2.59 -0.87
N TRP A 136 10.33 2.22 0.12
CA TRP A 136 10.90 3.18 1.07
C TRP A 136 11.80 4.25 0.42
N VAL A 137 12.45 3.92 -0.71
CA VAL A 137 13.43 4.80 -1.37
C VAL A 137 12.82 6.15 -1.77
N ALA A 138 11.56 6.16 -2.23
CA ALA A 138 10.88 7.41 -2.60
C ALA A 138 10.76 8.36 -1.40
N TYR A 139 10.36 7.84 -0.24
CA TYR A 139 10.28 8.61 1.01
C TYR A 139 11.67 9.01 1.51
N GLY A 140 12.61 8.07 1.47
CA GLY A 140 13.98 8.30 1.93
C GLY A 140 14.67 9.44 1.18
N ARG A 141 14.56 9.48 -0.15
CA ARG A 141 15.13 10.55 -0.97
C ARG A 141 14.48 11.91 -0.73
N VAL A 142 13.14 11.94 -0.58
CA VAL A 142 12.42 13.20 -0.30
C VAL A 142 12.83 13.75 1.08
N ILE A 143 12.80 12.90 2.13
CA ILE A 143 13.20 13.32 3.48
C ILE A 143 14.66 13.73 3.52
N ARG A 144 15.57 12.96 2.90
CA ARG A 144 16.99 13.31 2.83
C ARG A 144 17.19 14.72 2.27
N GLY A 145 16.55 15.04 1.14
CA GLY A 145 16.66 16.37 0.52
C GLY A 145 16.17 17.48 1.45
N GLN A 146 15.04 17.28 2.12
CA GLN A 146 14.49 18.25 3.08
C GLN A 146 15.39 18.41 4.30
N VAL A 147 15.95 17.32 4.82
CA VAL A 147 16.83 17.34 6.00
C VAL A 147 18.15 18.04 5.70
N ILE A 148 18.73 17.84 4.53
CA ILE A 148 19.94 18.56 4.10
C ILE A 148 19.68 20.06 4.11
N ALA A 149 18.55 20.53 3.60
CA ALA A 149 18.19 21.95 3.61
C ALA A 149 17.84 22.46 5.01
N ALA A 150 17.22 21.61 5.87
CA ALA A 150 16.79 22.02 7.21
C ALA A 150 17.93 22.07 8.22
N ARG A 151 18.93 21.20 8.12
CA ARG A 151 20.05 21.13 9.08
C ARG A 151 20.94 22.37 9.12
N GLU A 152 20.91 23.21 8.04
CA GLU A 152 21.64 24.45 7.92
C GLU A 152 20.79 25.67 8.35
N ARG A 153 19.60 25.45 8.95
CA ARG A 153 18.73 26.53 9.41
C ARG A 153 19.10 27.01 10.81
N GLU A 154 18.92 28.31 11.07
CA GLU A 154 19.24 28.98 12.34
C GLU A 154 18.65 28.28 13.57
N TYR A 155 17.42 27.76 13.51
CA TYR A 155 16.80 27.07 14.62
C TYR A 155 17.50 25.76 14.99
N VAL A 156 18.12 25.08 14.00
CA VAL A 156 18.90 23.85 14.24
C VAL A 156 20.24 24.20 14.85
N GLU A 157 20.88 25.27 14.38
CA GLU A 157 22.14 25.76 14.95
C GLU A 157 21.93 26.24 16.41
N ALA A 158 20.85 26.98 16.68
CA ALA A 158 20.47 27.39 18.03
C ALA A 158 20.25 26.19 18.96
N ALA A 159 19.54 25.16 18.47
CA ALA A 159 19.34 23.94 19.28
C ALA A 159 20.65 23.21 19.59
N ARG A 160 21.59 23.16 18.63
CA ARG A 160 22.94 22.60 18.86
C ARG A 160 23.73 23.45 19.86
N ALA A 161 23.70 24.77 19.74
CA ALA A 161 24.39 25.70 20.65
C ALA A 161 23.87 25.59 22.09
N LEU A 162 22.58 25.29 22.28
CA LEU A 162 21.95 25.01 23.58
C LEU A 162 22.27 23.61 24.13
N GLY A 163 23.08 22.80 23.41
CA GLY A 163 23.48 21.48 23.86
C GLY A 163 22.44 20.38 23.71
N TYR A 164 21.44 20.56 22.84
CA TYR A 164 20.47 19.49 22.56
C TYR A 164 21.16 18.25 22.00
N PRO A 165 20.86 17.04 22.51
CA PRO A 165 21.43 15.82 21.97
C PRO A 165 20.92 15.59 20.54
N THR A 166 21.77 15.00 19.69
CA THR A 166 21.54 14.80 18.25
C THR A 166 20.16 14.23 17.93
N TYR A 167 19.70 13.19 18.66
CA TYR A 167 18.39 12.58 18.42
C TYR A 167 17.23 13.56 18.64
N LYS A 168 17.34 14.47 19.66
CA LYS A 168 16.32 15.51 19.88
C LYS A 168 16.30 16.52 18.73
N VAL A 169 17.49 16.92 18.25
CA VAL A 169 17.57 17.81 17.08
C VAL A 169 16.89 17.15 15.87
N MET A 170 17.21 15.89 15.58
CA MET A 170 16.63 15.15 14.44
C MET A 170 15.12 14.98 14.54
N PHE A 171 14.62 14.43 15.64
CA PHE A 171 13.22 14.02 15.76
C PHE A 171 12.27 15.13 16.23
N HIS A 172 12.75 16.11 17.01
CA HIS A 172 11.88 17.17 17.56
C HIS A 172 12.04 18.53 16.86
N GLN A 173 13.19 18.80 16.24
CA GLN A 173 13.42 20.08 15.54
C GLN A 173 13.31 19.93 14.03
N ILE A 174 13.95 18.92 13.44
CA ILE A 174 13.97 18.75 11.99
C ILE A 174 12.74 18.02 11.47
N LEU A 175 12.48 16.81 11.97
CA LEU A 175 11.43 15.93 11.42
C LEU A 175 10.05 16.59 11.31
N PRO A 176 9.51 17.31 12.31
CA PRO A 176 8.19 17.92 12.20
C PRO A 176 8.10 18.96 11.07
N ASN A 177 9.21 19.64 10.79
CA ASN A 177 9.28 20.71 9.77
C ASN A 177 9.48 20.20 8.33
N VAL A 178 9.83 18.92 8.16
CA VAL A 178 10.15 18.35 6.85
C VAL A 178 9.12 17.28 6.41
N THR A 179 8.07 17.04 7.19
CA THR A 179 7.08 15.98 6.92
C THR A 179 6.01 16.37 5.90
N ALA A 180 5.76 17.66 5.65
CA ALA A 180 4.69 18.10 4.76
C ALA A 180 4.72 17.47 3.36
N PRO A 181 5.86 17.36 2.65
CA PRO A 181 5.93 16.71 1.35
C PRO A 181 5.58 15.22 1.39
N LEU A 182 5.75 14.56 2.55
CA LEU A 182 5.46 13.12 2.70
C LEU A 182 3.98 12.82 2.60
N ILE A 183 3.11 13.74 3.03
CA ILE A 183 1.66 13.58 2.91
C ILE A 183 1.27 13.46 1.43
N VAL A 184 1.88 14.30 0.60
CA VAL A 184 1.64 14.27 -0.86
C VAL A 184 2.15 12.97 -1.46
N VAL A 185 3.41 12.59 -1.19
CA VAL A 185 3.99 11.32 -1.66
C VAL A 185 3.17 10.14 -1.18
N GLY A 186 2.77 10.12 0.09
CA GLY A 186 1.95 9.07 0.69
C GLY A 186 0.59 8.93 0.03
N SER A 187 -0.07 10.04 -0.27
CA SER A 187 -1.39 10.02 -0.91
C SER A 187 -1.36 9.35 -2.29
N PHE A 188 -0.36 9.65 -3.11
CA PHE A 188 -0.18 8.99 -4.40
C PHE A 188 0.28 7.52 -4.25
N ALA A 189 1.09 7.25 -3.24
CA ALA A 189 1.61 5.91 -3.01
C ALA A 189 0.51 4.90 -2.60
N VAL A 190 -0.57 5.34 -1.92
CA VAL A 190 -1.72 4.48 -1.60
C VAL A 190 -2.30 3.87 -2.88
N ALA A 191 -2.62 4.71 -3.88
CA ALA A 191 -3.16 4.25 -5.15
C ALA A 191 -2.19 3.31 -5.88
N GLY A 192 -0.90 3.67 -5.92
CA GLY A 192 0.16 2.84 -6.51
C GLY A 192 0.31 1.47 -5.82
N ASN A 193 0.16 1.41 -4.50
CA ASN A 193 0.22 0.17 -3.75
C ASN A 193 -1.01 -0.72 -3.99
N ILE A 194 -2.22 -0.14 -4.09
CA ILE A 194 -3.44 -0.89 -4.45
C ILE A 194 -3.29 -1.53 -5.83
N ILE A 195 -2.79 -0.78 -6.82
CA ILE A 195 -2.53 -1.31 -8.16
C ILE A 195 -1.47 -2.42 -8.13
N SER A 196 -0.42 -2.25 -7.32
CA SER A 196 0.64 -3.25 -7.19
C SER A 196 0.16 -4.52 -6.49
N GLU A 197 -0.68 -4.39 -5.44
CA GLU A 197 -1.36 -5.53 -4.79
C GLU A 197 -2.22 -6.28 -5.80
N ALA A 198 -3.05 -5.54 -6.56
CA ALA A 198 -3.91 -6.14 -7.57
C ALA A 198 -3.10 -6.89 -8.65
N SER A 199 -1.97 -6.33 -9.09
CA SER A 199 -1.08 -6.98 -10.06
C SER A 199 -0.44 -8.26 -9.51
N LEU A 200 0.03 -8.26 -8.26
CA LEU A 200 0.60 -9.44 -7.61
C LEU A 200 -0.48 -10.52 -7.36
N SER A 201 -1.67 -10.11 -6.93
CA SER A 201 -2.82 -11.01 -6.74
C SER A 201 -3.26 -11.63 -8.07
N PHE A 202 -3.28 -10.85 -9.16
CA PHE A 202 -3.58 -11.33 -10.51
C PHE A 202 -2.58 -12.40 -11.00
N LEU A 203 -1.31 -12.30 -10.57
CA LEU A 203 -0.27 -13.30 -10.86
C LEU A 203 -0.30 -14.51 -9.90
N GLY A 204 -1.26 -14.56 -8.96
CA GLY A 204 -1.38 -15.64 -7.98
C GLY A 204 -0.43 -15.54 -6.78
N LEU A 205 0.30 -14.43 -6.65
CA LEU A 205 1.25 -14.18 -5.56
C LEU A 205 0.72 -13.22 -4.49
N GLY A 206 -0.57 -12.89 -4.54
CA GLY A 206 -1.19 -11.95 -3.64
C GLY A 206 -1.69 -12.54 -2.34
N VAL A 207 -2.88 -12.08 -1.95
CA VAL A 207 -3.58 -12.55 -0.74
C VAL A 207 -4.23 -13.91 -1.02
N PRO A 208 -4.28 -14.83 -0.02
CA PRO A 208 -4.96 -16.12 -0.20
C PRO A 208 -6.42 -15.97 -0.66
N PRO A 209 -6.96 -16.90 -1.48
CA PRO A 209 -8.30 -16.80 -2.08
C PRO A 209 -9.46 -16.68 -1.07
N LYS A 210 -9.24 -17.04 0.20
CA LYS A 210 -10.22 -16.87 1.28
C LYS A 210 -10.47 -15.40 1.63
N ILE A 211 -9.52 -14.52 1.34
CA ILE A 211 -9.62 -13.09 1.62
C ILE A 211 -9.95 -12.39 0.30
N VAL A 212 -11.09 -11.71 0.29
CA VAL A 212 -11.53 -11.00 -0.91
C VAL A 212 -10.73 -9.72 -1.07
N THR A 213 -10.12 -9.53 -2.25
CA THR A 213 -9.46 -8.29 -2.67
C THR A 213 -9.85 -7.96 -4.11
N TRP A 214 -9.71 -6.71 -4.52
CA TRP A 214 -9.97 -6.33 -5.91
C TRP A 214 -9.03 -7.08 -6.88
N GLY A 215 -7.77 -7.29 -6.47
CA GLY A 215 -6.82 -8.06 -7.26
C GLY A 215 -7.21 -9.52 -7.43
N GLY A 216 -7.70 -10.17 -6.35
CA GLY A 216 -8.23 -11.53 -6.39
C GLY A 216 -9.47 -11.64 -7.29
N MET A 217 -10.38 -10.67 -7.23
CA MET A 217 -11.55 -10.63 -8.12
C MET A 217 -11.16 -10.49 -9.59
N LEU A 218 -10.14 -9.68 -9.91
CA LEU A 218 -9.59 -9.58 -11.27
C LEU A 218 -8.98 -10.90 -11.74
N ALA A 219 -8.26 -11.60 -10.86
CA ALA A 219 -7.70 -12.91 -11.17
C ALA A 219 -8.80 -13.95 -11.45
N ASP A 220 -9.86 -13.99 -10.62
CA ASP A 220 -11.03 -14.87 -10.81
C ASP A 220 -11.73 -14.56 -12.15
N GLY A 221 -11.92 -13.27 -12.48
CA GLY A 221 -12.62 -12.81 -13.68
C GLY A 221 -11.86 -13.05 -15.00
N ARG A 222 -10.54 -13.18 -14.95
CA ARG A 222 -9.68 -13.36 -16.14
C ARG A 222 -10.08 -14.56 -17.01
N GLU A 223 -10.54 -15.63 -16.38
CA GLU A 223 -10.93 -16.86 -17.07
C GLU A 223 -12.16 -16.68 -17.97
N TYR A 224 -12.94 -15.61 -17.75
CA TYR A 224 -14.17 -15.30 -18.47
C TYR A 224 -14.00 -14.21 -19.56
N LEU A 225 -12.78 -13.73 -19.76
CA LEU A 225 -12.45 -12.74 -20.81
C LEU A 225 -12.02 -13.39 -22.14
N ARG A 226 -12.16 -14.71 -22.26
CA ARG A 226 -11.79 -15.48 -23.48
C ARG A 226 -12.99 -15.75 -24.35
#